data_cb4f12521732ae54cd7a3d84b4c974b0
#
_entry.id   cb4f12521732ae54cd7a3d84b4c974b0
#
_cell.length_a   1.000
_cell.length_b   1.000
_cell.length_c   1.000
_cell.angle_alpha   90.00
_cell.angle_beta   90.00
_cell.angle_gamma   90.00
#
_symmetry.space_group_name_H-M   'P 1'
#
loop_
_entity.id
_entity.type
_entity.pdbx_description
1 polymer ?
#
loop_
_entity_poly.entity_id
_entity_poly.type
_entity_poly.pdbx_seq_one_letter_code
_entity_poly.pdbx_strand_id
1 'polypeptide(L)'
;MADDPSSFATDLWASLEAISVVRRYESGTLLFEQGESASGIYLIQKGQVRLWIPEGSGPIILARSVASGTMLALSEAISEGTHKLSAMALVQTEAGFVPRETLMGYLREHHKICLQVVRTLSEDLHGLYHSFQRLNLAHPRSRRWQPDGGTQ
;
A
#
# COMPACT_ATOMS: atom_id res chain seq x y z
N MET A 1 -2.78 29.32 -5.60
CA MET A 1 -2.36 28.40 -5.40
C MET A 1 -2.75 27.24 -6.08
N ALA A 2 -2.03 26.72 -6.69
CA ALA A 2 -2.38 25.70 -7.59
C ALA A 2 -2.75 24.45 -6.87
N ASP A 3 -3.70 23.79 -7.36
CA ASP A 3 -4.09 22.53 -6.81
C ASP A 3 -3.65 21.46 -7.75
N ASP A 4 -2.41 21.55 -8.14
CA ASP A 4 -1.81 20.55 -8.98
C ASP A 4 -1.76 19.22 -8.22
N PRO A 5 -2.28 18.14 -8.78
CA PRO A 5 -2.24 16.85 -8.08
C PRO A 5 -0.85 16.40 -7.71
N SER A 6 0.14 16.71 -8.52
CA SER A 6 1.50 16.29 -8.20
C SER A 6 2.01 17.06 -6.99
N SER A 7 1.50 18.25 -6.76
CA SER A 7 1.88 19.02 -5.59
C SER A 7 1.35 18.36 -4.32
N PHE A 8 0.13 17.83 -4.37
CA PHE A 8 -0.43 17.12 -3.22
C PHE A 8 0.38 15.88 -2.90
N ALA A 9 0.73 15.09 -3.90
CA ALA A 9 1.49 13.88 -3.68
C ALA A 9 2.85 14.19 -3.09
N THR A 10 3.48 15.26 -3.55
CA THR A 10 4.78 15.67 -3.05
C THR A 10 4.68 16.09 -1.60
N ASP A 11 3.63 16.85 -1.26
CA ASP A 11 3.44 17.29 0.11
C ASP A 11 3.22 16.12 1.06
N LEU A 12 2.41 15.15 0.63
CA LEU A 12 2.15 13.99 1.47
C LEU A 12 3.43 13.22 1.75
N TRP A 13 4.20 12.94 0.69
CA TRP A 13 5.45 12.21 0.85
C TRP A 13 6.40 12.94 1.78
N ALA A 14 6.62 14.22 1.51
CA ALA A 14 7.57 15.00 2.29
C ALA A 14 7.15 15.09 3.76
N SER A 15 5.87 15.26 4.00
CA SER A 15 5.36 15.35 5.36
C SER A 15 5.58 14.06 6.13
N LEU A 16 5.29 12.94 5.50
CA LEU A 16 5.45 11.66 6.17
C LEU A 16 6.91 11.28 6.30
N GLU A 17 7.71 11.63 5.31
CA GLU A 17 9.13 11.36 5.38
C GLU A 17 9.76 12.11 6.55
N ALA A 18 9.29 13.31 6.82
CA ALA A 18 9.85 14.12 7.91
C ALA A 18 9.62 13.50 9.28
N ILE A 19 8.60 12.67 9.43
CA ILE A 19 8.31 12.03 10.70
C ILE A 19 8.67 10.55 10.71
N SER A 20 9.40 10.11 9.69
CA SER A 20 9.77 8.70 9.57
C SER A 20 11.14 8.45 10.18
N VAL A 21 11.39 7.17 10.45
CA VAL A 21 12.68 6.70 10.91
C VAL A 21 13.24 5.79 9.82
N VAL A 22 14.47 6.03 9.41
CA VAL A 22 15.06 5.24 8.34
C VAL A 22 15.39 3.85 8.85
N ARG A 23 14.96 2.85 8.10
CA ARG A 23 15.30 1.46 8.34
C ARG A 23 16.03 0.93 7.12
N ARG A 24 17.07 0.14 7.35
CA ARG A 24 17.84 -0.45 6.27
C ARG A 24 17.61 -1.94 6.24
N TYR A 25 17.46 -2.47 5.03
CA TYR A 25 17.16 -3.88 4.83
C TYR A 25 18.15 -4.46 3.84
N GLU A 26 18.80 -5.55 4.25
CA GLU A 26 19.70 -6.25 3.36
C GLU A 26 18.88 -7.01 2.32
N SER A 27 19.51 -7.24 1.17
CA SER A 27 18.88 -8.04 0.12
C SER A 27 18.38 -9.36 0.71
N GLY A 28 17.14 -9.72 0.41
CA GLY A 28 16.55 -10.96 0.90
C GLY A 28 15.84 -10.85 2.24
N THR A 29 15.83 -9.67 2.85
CA THR A 29 15.19 -9.46 4.14
C THR A 29 13.75 -9.01 3.95
N LEU A 30 12.84 -9.54 4.75
CA LEU A 30 11.44 -9.12 4.70
C LEU A 30 11.27 -7.77 5.38
N LEU A 31 10.48 -6.90 4.76
CA LEU A 31 10.01 -5.69 5.42
C LEU A 31 8.81 -6.04 6.28
N PHE A 32 7.92 -6.85 5.75
CA PHE A 32 6.77 -7.35 6.50
C PHE A 32 6.23 -8.57 5.78
N GLU A 33 5.38 -9.30 6.47
CA GLU A 33 4.85 -10.56 5.98
C GLU A 33 3.34 -10.54 6.02
N GLN A 34 2.71 -11.15 5.00
CA GLN A 34 1.27 -11.24 4.95
C GLN A 34 0.74 -11.84 6.25
N GLY A 35 -0.31 -11.24 6.77
CA GLY A 35 -0.94 -11.74 8.00
C GLY A 35 -0.45 -11.06 9.26
N GLU A 36 0.70 -10.41 9.22
CA GLU A 36 1.18 -9.69 10.39
C GLU A 36 0.40 -8.40 10.55
N SER A 37 0.23 -7.97 11.80
CA SER A 37 -0.40 -6.69 12.07
C SER A 37 0.42 -5.57 11.47
N ALA A 38 -0.25 -4.63 10.83
CA ALA A 38 0.44 -3.50 10.20
C ALA A 38 0.85 -2.52 11.29
N SER A 39 2.15 -2.41 11.53
CA SER A 39 2.66 -1.55 12.58
C SER A 39 2.96 -0.13 12.12
N GLY A 40 2.89 0.11 10.83
CA GLY A 40 3.14 1.43 10.28
C GLY A 40 3.24 1.39 8.78
N ILE A 41 3.70 2.49 8.20
CA ILE A 41 3.86 2.58 6.75
C ILE A 41 5.34 2.64 6.41
N TYR A 42 5.64 2.28 5.17
CA TYR A 42 7.01 2.24 4.67
C TYR A 42 7.12 3.12 3.44
N LEU A 43 8.03 4.07 3.49
CA LEU A 43 8.33 4.95 2.36
C LEU A 43 9.63 4.48 1.74
N ILE A 44 9.57 3.84 0.59
CA ILE A 44 10.77 3.29 -0.02
C ILE A 44 11.59 4.43 -0.58
N GLN A 45 12.77 4.64 -0.01
CA GLN A 45 13.64 5.76 -0.37
C GLN A 45 14.72 5.33 -1.34
N LYS A 46 15.24 4.13 -1.16
CA LYS A 46 16.27 3.58 -2.04
C LYS A 46 16.08 2.09 -2.15
N GLY A 47 16.37 1.53 -3.30
CA GLY A 47 16.37 0.09 -3.48
C GLY A 47 15.15 -0.42 -4.21
N GLN A 48 14.88 -1.69 -4.06
CA GLN A 48 13.77 -2.35 -4.72
C GLN A 48 13.15 -3.37 -3.78
N VAL A 49 11.83 -3.46 -3.80
CA VAL A 49 11.10 -4.35 -2.92
C VAL A 49 10.16 -5.21 -3.75
N ARG A 50 10.17 -6.49 -3.48
CA ARG A 50 9.25 -7.42 -4.13
C ARG A 50 8.01 -7.59 -3.26
N LEU A 51 6.85 -7.45 -3.89
CA LEU A 51 5.57 -7.63 -3.21
C LEU A 51 4.89 -8.85 -3.78
N TRP A 52 4.32 -9.69 -2.93
CA TRP A 52 3.59 -10.86 -3.41
C TRP A 52 2.58 -11.32 -2.36
N ILE A 53 1.62 -12.12 -2.83
CA ILE A 53 0.65 -12.75 -1.97
C ILE A 53 0.99 -14.22 -1.93
N PRO A 54 1.46 -14.74 -0.78
CA PRO A 54 1.77 -16.16 -0.68
C PRO A 54 0.50 -16.99 -0.73
N GLU A 55 0.59 -18.13 -1.40
CA GLU A 55 -0.50 -19.08 -1.42
C GLU A 55 -0.09 -20.28 -0.58
N GLY A 56 -1.02 -20.80 0.14
CA GLY A 56 -0.71 -21.91 1.02
C GLY A 56 -0.12 -23.10 0.31
N SER A 57 -0.64 -23.45 -0.82
CA SER A 57 -0.17 -24.64 -1.53
C SER A 57 0.02 -24.41 -2.99
N GLY A 58 0.02 -23.18 -3.43
CA GLY A 58 0.12 -22.89 -4.83
C GLY A 58 1.21 -21.91 -5.16
N PRO A 59 1.30 -21.54 -6.42
CA PRO A 59 2.28 -20.57 -6.83
C PRO A 59 1.91 -19.17 -6.30
N ILE A 60 2.86 -18.28 -6.38
CA ILE A 60 2.63 -16.90 -6.01
C ILE A 60 1.63 -16.28 -6.99
N ILE A 61 0.51 -15.83 -6.45
CA ILE A 61 -0.57 -15.28 -7.28
C ILE A 61 -0.21 -13.92 -7.84
N LEU A 62 0.28 -13.06 -6.99
CA LEU A 62 0.61 -11.71 -7.37
C LEU A 62 2.04 -11.42 -6.96
N ALA A 63 2.84 -11.02 -7.92
CA ALA A 63 4.21 -10.65 -7.63
C ALA A 63 4.58 -9.47 -8.50
N ARG A 64 5.15 -8.45 -7.89
CA ARG A 64 5.65 -7.30 -8.63
C ARG A 64 6.71 -6.64 -7.78
N SER A 65 7.52 -5.79 -8.39
CA SER A 65 8.51 -5.06 -7.64
C SER A 65 8.21 -3.58 -7.70
N VAL A 66 8.59 -2.89 -6.64
CA VAL A 66 8.42 -1.45 -6.56
C VAL A 66 9.76 -0.86 -6.16
N ALA A 67 9.93 0.42 -6.44
CA ALA A 67 11.19 1.09 -6.22
C ALA A 67 10.98 2.35 -5.40
N SER A 68 12.00 3.20 -5.34
CA SER A 68 11.93 4.44 -4.57
C SER A 68 10.74 5.26 -5.01
N GLY A 69 10.13 5.94 -4.07
CA GLY A 69 8.93 6.73 -4.31
C GLY A 69 7.65 6.00 -4.02
N THR A 70 7.72 4.72 -3.61
CA THR A 70 6.54 3.92 -3.33
C THR A 70 6.24 3.93 -1.84
N MET A 71 4.98 4.10 -1.49
CA MET A 71 4.53 4.03 -0.10
C MET A 71 3.79 2.71 0.09
N LEU A 72 4.16 1.96 1.11
CA LEU A 72 3.57 0.65 1.36
C LEU A 72 2.81 0.63 2.67
N ALA A 73 1.72 -0.13 2.69
CA ALA A 73 0.94 -0.45 3.89
C ALA A 73 0.12 0.70 4.45
N LEU A 74 -0.15 1.72 3.65
CA LEU A 74 -0.93 2.86 4.13
C LEU A 74 -2.33 2.44 4.56
N SER A 75 -3.02 1.70 3.72
CA SER A 75 -4.39 1.27 4.00
C SER A 75 -4.45 0.40 5.25
N GLU A 76 -3.53 -0.56 5.35
CA GLU A 76 -3.55 -1.47 6.49
C GLU A 76 -3.22 -0.75 7.79
N ALA A 77 -2.29 0.21 7.74
CA ALA A 77 -1.91 0.92 8.95
C ALA A 77 -3.08 1.76 9.46
N ILE A 78 -3.80 2.42 8.55
CA ILE A 78 -4.91 3.28 8.96
C ILE A 78 -6.07 2.46 9.49
N SER A 79 -6.36 1.32 8.87
CA SER A 79 -7.52 0.52 9.26
C SER A 79 -7.22 -0.47 10.39
N GLU A 80 -6.00 -0.44 10.93
CA GLU A 80 -5.58 -1.39 11.97
C GLU A 80 -5.70 -2.82 11.50
N GLY A 81 -5.40 -3.04 10.23
CA GLY A 81 -5.52 -4.38 9.68
C GLY A 81 -4.21 -5.12 9.66
N THR A 82 -4.22 -6.23 8.95
CA THR A 82 -3.02 -7.01 8.74
C THR A 82 -2.54 -6.78 7.31
N HIS A 83 -1.27 -7.07 7.10
CA HIS A 83 -0.70 -6.93 5.77
C HIS A 83 -1.35 -7.95 4.83
N LYS A 84 -1.75 -7.46 3.66
CA LYS A 84 -2.34 -8.31 2.64
C LYS A 84 -1.28 -8.93 1.74
N LEU A 85 -0.08 -8.37 1.78
CA LEU A 85 1.04 -8.80 0.95
C LEU A 85 2.24 -9.02 1.83
N SER A 86 3.20 -9.78 1.30
CA SER A 86 4.53 -9.82 1.89
C SER A 86 5.44 -8.92 1.09
N ALA A 87 6.47 -8.38 1.73
CA ALA A 87 7.39 -7.45 1.09
C ALA A 87 8.82 -7.83 1.47
N MET A 88 9.68 -7.96 0.46
CA MET A 88 11.06 -8.37 0.68
C MET A 88 11.99 -7.48 -0.13
N ALA A 89 13.09 -7.10 0.48
CA ALA A 89 14.10 -6.31 -0.21
C ALA A 89 14.81 -7.17 -1.26
N LEU A 90 14.80 -6.72 -2.50
CA LEU A 90 15.49 -7.43 -3.57
C LEU A 90 16.96 -7.05 -3.61
N VAL A 91 17.24 -5.83 -3.23
CA VAL A 91 18.61 -5.32 -3.11
C VAL A 91 18.66 -4.59 -1.79
N GLN A 92 19.82 -4.10 -1.40
CA GLN A 92 19.90 -3.31 -0.18
C GLN A 92 18.94 -2.13 -0.31
N THR A 93 18.07 -1.95 0.68
CA THR A 93 16.95 -1.03 0.59
C THR A 93 16.89 -0.15 1.82
N GLU A 94 16.49 1.09 1.63
CA GLU A 94 16.24 2.01 2.73
C GLU A 94 14.79 2.44 2.66
N ALA A 95 14.11 2.38 3.79
CA ALA A 95 12.72 2.79 3.88
C ALA A 95 12.53 3.69 5.08
N GLY A 96 11.76 4.76 4.90
CA GLY A 96 11.34 5.58 6.00
C GLY A 96 10.13 4.91 6.64
N PHE A 97 10.25 4.53 7.90
CA PHE A 97 9.15 3.87 8.59
C PHE A 97 8.43 4.86 9.48
N VAL A 98 7.11 4.94 9.35
CA VAL A 98 6.29 5.79 10.22
C VAL A 98 5.41 4.86 11.03
N PRO A 99 5.64 4.77 12.34
CA PRO A 99 4.79 3.91 13.18
C PRO A 99 3.34 4.37 13.11
N ARG A 100 2.44 3.42 13.24
CA ARG A 100 1.02 3.71 13.11
C ARG A 100 0.58 4.83 14.06
N GLU A 101 1.03 4.77 15.30
CA GLU A 101 0.62 5.79 16.27
C GLU A 101 1.10 7.18 15.87
N THR A 102 2.33 7.25 15.37
CA THR A 102 2.88 8.51 14.90
C THR A 102 2.07 9.03 13.72
N LEU A 103 1.74 8.12 12.80
CA LEU A 103 0.96 8.49 11.63
C LEU A 103 -0.40 9.02 12.03
N MET A 104 -1.11 8.30 12.89
CA MET A 104 -2.45 8.70 13.26
C MET A 104 -2.45 10.02 14.03
N GLY A 105 -1.48 10.20 14.90
CA GLY A 105 -1.34 11.46 15.63
C GLY A 105 -1.09 12.64 14.70
N TYR A 106 -0.22 12.41 13.72
CA TYR A 106 0.10 13.45 12.77
C TYR A 106 -1.13 13.83 11.94
N LEU A 107 -1.88 12.81 11.49
CA LEU A 107 -3.05 13.07 10.65
C LEU A 107 -4.15 13.81 11.42
N ARG A 108 -4.28 13.55 12.71
CA ARG A 108 -5.27 14.27 13.51
C ARG A 108 -4.98 15.76 13.57
N GLU A 109 -3.71 16.12 13.53
CA GLU A 109 -3.31 17.51 13.68
C GLU A 109 -3.07 18.23 12.35
N HIS A 110 -3.07 17.49 11.24
CA HIS A 110 -2.77 18.08 9.95
C HIS A 110 -3.85 17.70 8.96
N HIS A 111 -4.95 18.46 8.99
CA HIS A 111 -6.12 18.13 8.20
C HIS A 111 -5.82 18.04 6.71
N LYS A 112 -4.96 18.93 6.23
CA LYS A 112 -4.64 18.95 4.82
C LYS A 112 -3.97 17.64 4.40
N ILE A 113 -3.05 17.17 5.22
CA ILE A 113 -2.38 15.90 4.91
C ILE A 113 -3.35 14.75 5.06
N CYS A 114 -4.24 14.80 6.03
CA CYS A 114 -5.25 13.78 6.20
C CYS A 114 -6.13 13.68 4.96
N LEU A 115 -6.51 14.81 4.38
CA LEU A 115 -7.30 14.80 3.16
C LEU A 115 -6.53 14.23 1.98
N GLN A 116 -5.23 14.47 1.94
CA GLN A 116 -4.40 13.90 0.89
C GLN A 116 -4.33 12.37 1.02
N VAL A 117 -4.29 11.88 2.23
CA VAL A 117 -4.34 10.43 2.46
C VAL A 117 -5.66 9.87 1.95
N VAL A 118 -6.77 10.54 2.28
CA VAL A 118 -8.08 10.09 1.80
C VAL A 118 -8.11 10.06 0.28
N ARG A 119 -7.56 11.06 -0.35
CA ARG A 119 -7.51 11.11 -1.81
C ARG A 119 -6.68 9.96 -2.38
N THR A 120 -5.52 9.72 -1.78
CA THR A 120 -4.65 8.63 -2.22
C THR A 120 -5.35 7.28 -2.13
N LEU A 121 -6.00 7.03 -1.01
CA LEU A 121 -6.71 5.76 -0.83
C LEU A 121 -7.87 5.64 -1.79
N SER A 122 -8.56 6.74 -2.08
CA SER A 122 -9.67 6.73 -3.03
C SER A 122 -9.20 6.42 -4.43
N GLU A 123 -8.05 6.97 -4.81
CA GLU A 123 -7.49 6.70 -6.13
C GLU A 123 -7.08 5.24 -6.27
N ASP A 124 -6.51 4.68 -5.20
CA ASP A 124 -6.12 3.28 -5.21
C ASP A 124 -7.35 2.40 -5.38
N LEU A 125 -8.41 2.71 -4.66
CA LEU A 125 -9.64 1.95 -4.76
C LEU A 125 -10.23 2.06 -6.16
N HIS A 126 -10.21 3.25 -6.73
CA HIS A 126 -10.76 3.48 -8.05
C HIS A 126 -9.99 2.66 -9.10
N GLY A 127 -8.66 2.66 -9.00
CA GLY A 127 -7.85 1.87 -9.91
C GLY A 127 -8.13 0.38 -9.79
N LEU A 128 -8.30 -0.09 -8.57
CA LEU A 128 -8.62 -1.48 -8.34
C LEU A 128 -9.97 -1.83 -8.95
N TYR A 129 -10.95 -0.96 -8.78
CA TYR A 129 -12.28 -1.17 -9.32
C TYR A 129 -12.24 -1.28 -10.85
N HIS A 130 -11.49 -0.41 -11.49
CA HIS A 130 -11.34 -0.46 -12.95
C HIS A 130 -10.68 -1.75 -13.40
N SER A 131 -9.67 -2.20 -12.68
CA SER A 131 -9.01 -3.45 -13.00
C SER A 131 -9.98 -4.61 -12.89
N PHE A 132 -10.80 -4.59 -11.86
CA PHE A 132 -11.78 -5.64 -11.65
C PHE A 132 -12.81 -5.65 -12.77
N GLN A 133 -13.25 -4.49 -13.22
CA GLN A 133 -14.21 -4.40 -14.31
C GLN A 133 -13.64 -4.96 -15.61
N ARG A 134 -12.37 -4.69 -15.87
CA ARG A 134 -11.76 -5.21 -17.08
C ARG A 134 -11.70 -6.73 -17.05
N LEU A 135 -11.44 -7.30 -15.90
CA LEU A 135 -11.42 -8.74 -15.74
C LEU A 135 -12.81 -9.33 -16.00
N ASN A 136 -13.84 -8.68 -15.48
CA ASN A 136 -15.19 -9.14 -15.70
C ASN A 136 -15.58 -9.11 -17.17
N LEU A 137 -15.14 -8.09 -17.88
CA LEU A 137 -15.43 -8.01 -19.29
C LEU A 137 -14.70 -9.09 -20.07
N ALA A 138 -13.47 -9.42 -19.64
CA ALA A 138 -12.68 -10.44 -20.32
C ALA A 138 -13.18 -11.84 -20.00
N HIS A 139 -13.87 -12.01 -18.88
CA HIS A 139 -14.33 -13.33 -18.45
C HIS A 139 -15.81 -13.28 -18.17
N PRO A 140 -16.63 -13.47 -19.21
CA PRO A 140 -18.07 -13.32 -19.05
C PRO A 140 -18.70 -14.09 -17.90
N ARG A 141 -18.12 -15.23 -17.57
CA ARG A 141 -18.68 -16.00 -16.48
C ARG A 141 -18.63 -15.29 -15.15
N SER A 142 -17.67 -14.40 -14.97
CA SER A 142 -17.55 -13.66 -13.74
C SER A 142 -18.78 -12.84 -13.45
N ARG A 143 -19.51 -12.47 -14.47
CA ARG A 143 -20.68 -11.65 -14.28
C ARG A 143 -21.87 -12.43 -13.73
N ARG A 144 -21.71 -13.72 -13.62
CA ARG A 144 -22.80 -14.55 -13.13
C ARG A 144 -22.82 -14.65 -11.62
N TRP A 145 -21.85 -14.02 -11.00
CA TRP A 145 -21.82 -14.04 -9.55
C TRP A 145 -23.06 -13.40 -8.96
N GLN A 146 -23.67 -14.07 -8.00
CA GLN A 146 -24.91 -13.61 -7.39
C GLN A 146 -24.68 -13.34 -5.93
N PRO A 147 -24.74 -12.09 -5.53
CA PRO A 147 -24.46 -11.79 -4.13
C PRO A 147 -25.48 -12.38 -3.18
N ASP A 148 -26.65 -12.64 -3.66
CA ASP A 148 -27.66 -13.17 -2.79
C ASP A 148 -27.60 -14.65 -2.76
N GLY A 149 -26.53 -15.02 -3.08
CA GLY A 149 -26.41 -16.29 -2.96
C GLY A 149 -27.33 -17.14 -3.59
N GLY A 150 -27.78 -16.81 -3.65
CA GLY A 150 -28.28 -17.37 -3.97
C GLY A 150 -28.12 -18.06 -4.73
N THR A 151 -27.94 -17.91 -4.69
CA THR A 151 -28.00 -18.11 -5.10
C THR A 151 -27.94 -18.60 -5.93
N GLN A 152 -27.89 -19.01 -6.18
CA GLN A 152 -28.00 -19.31 -6.83
C GLN A 152 -27.79 -19.95 -7.16
#